data_ec6ef7ee25c7a2e448ef097e77bc6288
#
_entry.id   ec6ef7ee25c7a2e448ef097e77bc6288
#
_cell.length_a   1.000
_cell.length_b   1.000
_cell.length_c   1.000
_cell.angle_alpha   90.00
_cell.angle_beta   90.00
_cell.angle_gamma   90.00
#
_symmetry.space_group_name_H-M   'P 1'
#
loop_
_entity.id
_entity.type
_entity.pdbx_description
1 polymer ?
#
loop_
_entity_poly.entity_id
_entity_poly.type
_entity_poly.pdbx_seq_one_letter_code
_entity_poly.pdbx_strand_id
1 'polypeptide(L)'
;MKIIFDDNQSNRMEETNTFGFIEGDTTCTISPYFKIHEGKEEEWEDNAKRFYERTKTENDVIHFGFSYTDDGQVHCREAYKSGVALLHHQKNVDGPLNSALKFASLTRLEFHGPKSEIEIVREALTPLGCIFFTADKASMKNKRFYKS
;
A
#
# COMPACT_ATOMS: atom_id res chain seq x y z
N MET A 1 -25.37 8.80 -2.21
CA MET A 1 -24.97 9.26 -0.87
C MET A 1 -24.77 10.78 -0.93
N LYS A 2 -25.54 11.52 -0.17
CA LYS A 2 -25.43 12.99 -0.11
C LYS A 2 -24.51 13.34 1.06
N ILE A 3 -23.33 13.87 0.77
CA ILE A 3 -22.42 14.36 1.82
C ILE A 3 -22.92 15.76 2.17
N ILE A 4 -23.39 15.94 3.41
CA ILE A 4 -23.79 17.23 3.95
C ILE A 4 -22.58 17.78 4.71
N PHE A 5 -22.03 18.89 4.24
CA PHE A 5 -21.02 19.63 4.98
C PHE A 5 -21.73 20.62 5.91
N ASP A 6 -21.39 20.57 7.19
CA ASP A 6 -21.83 21.55 8.17
C ASP A 6 -20.98 22.81 8.01
N ASP A 7 -21.60 23.95 7.72
CA ASP A 7 -20.91 25.23 7.52
C ASP A 7 -20.04 25.66 8.72
N ASN A 8 -20.34 25.15 9.92
CA ASN A 8 -19.51 25.39 11.11
C ASN A 8 -18.23 24.52 11.16
N GLN A 9 -18.17 23.46 10.35
CA GLN A 9 -16.96 22.63 10.24
C GLN A 9 -16.01 23.10 9.12
N SER A 10 -16.51 23.89 8.16
CA SER A 10 -15.71 24.36 7.02
C SER A 10 -14.49 25.18 7.47
N ASN A 11 -14.65 26.04 8.46
CA ASN A 11 -13.52 26.83 9.01
C ASN A 11 -12.50 25.97 9.78
N ARG A 12 -12.97 24.89 10.43
CA ARG A 12 -12.07 23.94 11.11
C ARG A 12 -11.33 23.06 10.12
N MET A 13 -11.91 22.78 8.96
CA MET A 13 -11.31 22.00 7.89
C MET A 13 -10.21 22.78 7.15
N GLU A 14 -10.29 24.10 7.09
CA GLU A 14 -9.21 24.93 6.52
C GLU A 14 -7.96 24.96 7.40
N GLU A 15 -8.11 24.86 8.72
CA GLU A 15 -7.00 24.83 9.67
C GLU A 15 -6.35 23.43 9.79
N THR A 16 -7.07 22.35 9.48
CA THR A 16 -6.60 20.98 9.69
C THR A 16 -6.08 20.27 8.45
N ASN A 17 -6.01 20.92 7.29
CA ASN A 17 -5.54 20.30 6.02
C ASN A 17 -6.23 18.97 5.70
N THR A 18 -7.54 18.92 5.82
CA THR A 18 -8.33 17.68 5.71
C THR A 18 -8.38 17.06 4.32
N PHE A 19 -7.81 17.69 3.31
CA PHE A 19 -7.62 17.07 2.00
C PHE A 19 -6.16 16.68 1.83
N GLY A 20 -5.88 15.40 1.88
CA GLY A 20 -4.55 14.86 1.80
C GLY A 20 -4.33 13.88 2.94
N PHE A 21 -3.41 14.15 3.82
CA PHE A 21 -3.21 13.37 5.03
C PHE A 21 -3.07 14.30 6.25
N ILE A 22 -3.34 13.76 7.44
CA ILE A 22 -3.21 14.46 8.70
C ILE A 22 -1.72 14.70 8.97
N GLU A 23 -1.35 15.91 9.43
CA GLU A 23 0.04 16.20 9.80
C GLU A 23 0.53 15.24 10.89
N GLY A 24 1.71 14.64 10.68
CA GLY A 24 2.26 13.61 11.55
C GLY A 24 1.73 12.19 11.28
N ASP A 25 0.81 12.01 10.33
CA ASP A 25 0.42 10.68 9.87
C ASP A 25 1.59 10.00 9.15
N THR A 26 1.98 8.84 9.63
CA THR A 26 3.02 7.98 9.04
C THR A 26 2.44 6.77 8.31
N THR A 27 1.11 6.67 8.21
CA THR A 27 0.44 5.59 7.52
C THR A 27 0.89 5.51 6.07
N CYS A 28 1.27 4.33 5.66
CA CYS A 28 1.65 4.06 4.28
C CYS A 28 0.92 2.82 3.75
N THR A 29 0.80 2.77 2.43
CA THR A 29 0.22 1.63 1.72
C THR A 29 1.19 1.12 0.69
N ILE A 30 1.16 -0.19 0.46
CA ILE A 30 1.85 -0.83 -0.65
C ILE A 30 0.85 -1.69 -1.42
N SER A 31 0.97 -1.67 -2.72
CA SER A 31 0.06 -2.38 -3.63
C SER A 31 0.88 -3.22 -4.61
N PRO A 32 1.20 -4.46 -4.28
CA PRO A 32 1.76 -5.40 -5.23
C PRO A 32 0.65 -5.99 -6.12
N TYR A 33 0.96 -6.08 -7.40
CA TYR A 33 0.13 -6.72 -8.42
C TYR A 33 0.87 -7.92 -8.98
N PHE A 34 0.19 -9.06 -9.04
CA PHE A 34 0.76 -10.28 -9.62
C PHE A 34 -0.12 -10.81 -10.75
N LYS A 35 0.50 -11.58 -11.62
CA LYS A 35 -0.20 -12.45 -12.56
C LYS A 35 0.17 -13.89 -12.25
N ILE A 36 -0.81 -14.71 -11.86
CA ILE A 36 -0.61 -16.14 -11.60
C ILE A 36 -0.25 -16.83 -12.93
N HIS A 37 0.77 -17.68 -12.92
CA HIS A 37 1.13 -18.48 -14.07
C HIS A 37 0.05 -19.53 -14.31
N GLU A 38 -0.21 -19.86 -15.58
CA GLU A 38 -1.21 -20.85 -15.97
C GLU A 38 -0.98 -22.19 -15.24
N GLY A 39 -2.05 -22.71 -14.61
CA GLY A 39 -2.03 -23.94 -13.85
C GLY A 39 -1.36 -23.88 -12.49
N LYS A 40 -1.11 -22.66 -11.96
CA LYS A 40 -0.48 -22.42 -10.66
C LYS A 40 -1.42 -21.82 -9.61
N GLU A 41 -2.71 -21.86 -9.86
CA GLU A 41 -3.73 -21.29 -8.99
C GLU A 41 -3.75 -21.96 -7.61
N GLU A 42 -3.64 -23.29 -7.55
CA GLU A 42 -3.65 -24.04 -6.30
C GLU A 42 -2.41 -23.74 -5.44
N GLU A 43 -1.22 -23.73 -6.04
CA GLU A 43 0.02 -23.38 -5.34
C GLU A 43 -0.02 -21.93 -4.83
N TRP A 44 -0.62 -21.02 -5.61
CA TRP A 44 -0.83 -19.65 -5.18
C TRP A 44 -1.75 -19.59 -3.96
N GLU A 45 -2.91 -20.23 -4.00
CA GLU A 45 -3.87 -20.23 -2.89
C GLU A 45 -3.28 -20.79 -1.60
N ASP A 46 -2.54 -21.90 -1.67
CA ASP A 46 -1.88 -22.46 -0.50
C ASP A 46 -0.79 -21.55 0.05
N ASN A 47 -0.06 -20.88 -0.83
CA ASN A 47 0.94 -19.91 -0.43
C ASN A 47 0.31 -18.64 0.16
N ALA A 48 -0.85 -18.19 -0.34
CA ALA A 48 -1.59 -17.05 0.20
C ALA A 48 -1.98 -17.27 1.66
N LYS A 49 -2.37 -18.48 2.03
CA LYS A 49 -2.63 -18.85 3.44
C LYS A 49 -1.42 -18.60 4.33
N ARG A 50 -0.22 -18.88 3.85
CA ARG A 50 1.02 -18.65 4.57
C ARG A 50 1.29 -17.16 4.80
N PHE A 51 0.95 -16.29 3.83
CA PHE A 51 0.99 -14.85 4.02
C PHE A 51 0.07 -14.42 5.17
N TYR A 52 -1.19 -14.85 5.17
CA TYR A 52 -2.14 -14.51 6.23
C TYR A 52 -1.68 -15.00 7.60
N GLU A 53 -1.18 -16.24 7.69
CA GLU A 53 -0.69 -16.81 8.94
C GLU A 53 0.48 -16.00 9.54
N ARG A 54 1.36 -15.48 8.71
CA ARG A 54 2.46 -14.64 9.16
C ARG A 54 1.99 -13.22 9.47
N THR A 55 1.19 -12.63 8.61
CA THR A 55 0.75 -11.24 8.77
C THR A 55 -0.10 -11.04 10.03
N LYS A 56 -0.93 -11.99 10.40
CA LYS A 56 -1.75 -11.90 11.63
C LYS A 56 -0.94 -11.81 12.92
N THR A 57 0.35 -12.10 12.90
CA THR A 57 1.23 -11.96 14.07
C THR A 57 1.76 -10.53 14.26
N GLU A 58 1.47 -9.63 13.33
CA GLU A 58 2.03 -8.28 13.28
C GLU A 58 1.03 -7.25 13.82
N ASN A 59 1.46 -6.44 14.80
CA ASN A 59 0.59 -5.45 15.46
C ASN A 59 0.47 -4.12 14.69
N ASP A 60 1.38 -3.86 13.76
CA ASP A 60 1.49 -2.58 13.05
C ASP A 60 0.96 -2.64 11.60
N VAL A 61 0.36 -3.76 11.22
CA VAL A 61 -0.43 -3.92 10.00
C VAL A 61 -1.83 -3.37 10.26
N ILE A 62 -2.25 -2.41 9.44
CA ILE A 62 -3.60 -1.84 9.50
C ILE A 62 -4.56 -2.67 8.64
N HIS A 63 -4.10 -3.10 7.47
CA HIS A 63 -4.88 -3.90 6.53
C HIS A 63 -3.96 -4.78 5.71
N PHE A 64 -4.40 -6.00 5.43
CA PHE A 64 -3.76 -6.93 4.51
C PHE A 64 -4.81 -7.83 3.86
N GLY A 65 -4.85 -7.90 2.53
CA GLY A 65 -5.78 -8.79 1.85
C GLY A 65 -5.58 -8.88 0.36
N PHE A 66 -5.65 -10.10 -0.17
CA PHE A 66 -5.63 -10.36 -1.60
C PHE A 66 -7.00 -10.20 -2.24
N SER A 67 -7.02 -9.71 -3.46
CA SER A 67 -8.18 -9.69 -4.36
C SER A 67 -7.78 -10.17 -5.75
N TYR A 68 -8.75 -10.70 -6.49
CA TYR A 68 -8.51 -11.44 -7.72
C TYR A 68 -9.41 -10.98 -8.85
N THR A 69 -8.91 -11.03 -10.08
CA THR A 69 -9.72 -10.94 -11.29
C THR A 69 -9.96 -12.35 -11.84
N ASP A 70 -10.96 -12.50 -12.70
CA ASP A 70 -11.30 -13.79 -13.31
C ASP A 70 -10.19 -14.37 -14.21
N ASP A 71 -9.31 -13.50 -14.71
CA ASP A 71 -8.18 -13.91 -15.56
C ASP A 71 -6.86 -14.12 -14.79
N GLY A 72 -6.92 -14.21 -13.45
CA GLY A 72 -5.78 -14.57 -12.60
C GLY A 72 -4.81 -13.43 -12.28
N GLN A 73 -5.25 -12.18 -12.36
CA GLN A 73 -4.53 -11.07 -11.76
C GLN A 73 -4.82 -11.02 -10.26
N VAL A 74 -3.82 -10.67 -9.49
CA VAL A 74 -3.90 -10.54 -8.03
C VAL A 74 -3.46 -9.15 -7.63
N HIS A 75 -4.20 -8.53 -6.73
CA HIS A 75 -3.80 -7.31 -6.04
C HIS A 75 -3.80 -7.59 -4.54
N CYS A 76 -2.73 -7.22 -3.85
CA CYS A 76 -2.73 -7.17 -2.40
C CYS A 76 -2.95 -5.74 -1.94
N ARG A 77 -3.99 -5.54 -1.16
CA ARG A 77 -4.24 -4.27 -0.48
C ARG A 77 -3.58 -4.31 0.89
N GLU A 78 -2.60 -3.47 1.09
CA GLU A 78 -1.80 -3.46 2.31
C GLU A 78 -1.67 -2.05 2.87
N ALA A 79 -1.82 -1.91 4.18
CA ALA A 79 -1.61 -0.67 4.90
C ALA A 79 -0.88 -0.92 6.22
N TYR A 80 0.03 -0.03 6.55
CA TYR A 80 0.94 -0.11 7.71
C TYR A 80 0.98 1.22 8.45
N LYS A 81 1.25 1.16 9.76
CA LYS A 81 1.39 2.37 10.58
C LYS A 81 2.61 3.21 10.21
N SER A 82 3.63 2.61 9.58
CA SER A 82 4.86 3.30 9.18
C SER A 82 5.64 2.49 8.14
N GLY A 83 6.65 3.11 7.52
CA GLY A 83 7.60 2.41 6.66
C GLY A 83 8.41 1.35 7.39
N VAL A 84 8.75 1.55 8.67
CA VAL A 84 9.42 0.55 9.50
C VAL A 84 8.53 -0.69 9.66
N ALA A 85 7.22 -0.50 9.89
CA ALA A 85 6.27 -1.61 9.99
C ALA A 85 6.20 -2.42 8.68
N LEU A 86 6.23 -1.74 7.53
CA LEU A 86 6.30 -2.40 6.23
C LEU A 86 7.59 -3.22 6.05
N LEU A 87 8.74 -2.68 6.44
CA LEU A 87 10.01 -3.43 6.37
C LEU A 87 10.00 -4.67 7.28
N HIS A 88 9.38 -4.58 8.45
CA HIS A 88 9.14 -5.72 9.34
C HIS A 88 8.27 -6.78 8.67
N HIS A 89 7.17 -6.35 8.05
CA HIS A 89 6.29 -7.24 7.29
C HIS A 89 7.04 -7.94 6.16
N GLN A 90 7.76 -7.20 5.33
CA GLN A 90 8.55 -7.74 4.22
C GLN A 90 9.50 -8.85 4.68
N LYS A 91 10.18 -8.65 5.80
CA LYS A 91 11.05 -9.66 6.41
C LYS A 91 10.25 -10.88 6.91
N ASN A 92 9.10 -10.64 7.54
CA ASN A 92 8.26 -11.71 8.07
C ASN A 92 7.67 -12.60 6.97
N VAL A 93 7.32 -12.03 5.82
CA VAL A 93 6.74 -12.76 4.68
C VAL A 93 7.75 -13.13 3.59
N ASP A 94 9.04 -12.98 3.84
CA ASP A 94 10.10 -13.27 2.85
C ASP A 94 9.97 -14.69 2.26
N GLY A 95 9.72 -15.69 3.08
CA GLY A 95 9.51 -17.07 2.63
C GLY A 95 8.32 -17.23 1.66
N PRO A 96 7.10 -16.83 2.05
CA PRO A 96 5.95 -16.82 1.15
C PRO A 96 6.15 -15.97 -0.09
N LEU A 97 6.82 -14.81 0.01
CA LEU A 97 7.08 -13.94 -1.13
C LEU A 97 8.01 -14.62 -2.16
N ASN A 98 9.10 -15.21 -1.69
CA ASN A 98 10.00 -15.96 -2.56
C ASN A 98 9.32 -17.16 -3.24
N SER A 99 8.37 -17.81 -2.54
CA SER A 99 7.56 -18.86 -3.12
C SER A 99 6.59 -18.31 -4.18
N ALA A 100 5.92 -17.19 -3.88
CA ALA A 100 4.97 -16.55 -4.80
C ALA A 100 5.60 -16.25 -6.16
N LEU A 101 6.85 -15.77 -6.17
CA LEU A 101 7.58 -15.46 -7.42
C LEU A 101 7.88 -16.68 -8.28
N LYS A 102 7.68 -17.90 -7.78
CA LYS A 102 7.76 -19.15 -8.59
C LYS A 102 6.45 -19.45 -9.30
N PHE A 103 5.32 -18.96 -8.78
CA PHE A 103 3.98 -19.28 -9.28
C PHE A 103 3.33 -18.10 -10.02
N ALA A 104 3.86 -16.89 -9.82
CA ALA A 104 3.31 -15.68 -10.36
C ALA A 104 4.42 -14.67 -10.69
N SER A 105 4.11 -13.75 -11.57
CA SER A 105 4.98 -12.62 -11.90
C SER A 105 4.50 -11.37 -11.19
N LEU A 106 5.40 -10.66 -10.52
CA LEU A 106 5.12 -9.32 -10.00
C LEU A 106 5.06 -8.36 -11.18
N THR A 107 3.87 -7.85 -11.49
CA THR A 107 3.63 -7.01 -12.68
C THR A 107 3.69 -5.53 -12.38
N ARG A 108 3.40 -5.14 -11.14
CA ARG A 108 3.44 -3.75 -10.68
C ARG A 108 3.59 -3.73 -9.16
N LEU A 109 4.33 -2.75 -8.67
CA LEU A 109 4.48 -2.48 -7.25
C LEU A 109 4.40 -0.97 -7.02
N GLU A 110 3.49 -0.55 -6.15
CA GLU A 110 3.28 0.85 -5.79
C GLU A 110 3.41 1.03 -4.29
N PHE A 111 4.07 2.10 -3.87
CA PHE A 111 4.09 2.56 -2.49
C PHE A 111 3.50 3.97 -2.43
N HIS A 112 2.61 4.19 -1.48
CA HIS A 112 1.96 5.49 -1.25
C HIS A 112 2.16 5.90 0.21
N GLY A 113 2.69 7.08 0.43
CA GLY A 113 2.89 7.58 1.79
C GLY A 113 3.61 8.91 1.86
N PRO A 114 3.82 9.43 3.07
CA PRO A 114 4.59 10.64 3.28
C PRO A 114 6.04 10.47 2.82
N LYS A 115 6.70 11.57 2.46
CA LYS A 115 8.10 11.56 2.04
C LYS A 115 9.02 10.90 3.08
N SER A 116 8.80 11.15 4.37
CA SER A 116 9.56 10.51 5.46
C SER A 116 9.55 9.00 5.39
N GLU A 117 8.38 8.41 5.14
CA GLU A 117 8.22 6.95 5.08
C GLU A 117 8.77 6.36 3.78
N ILE A 118 8.67 7.11 2.67
CA ILE A 118 9.29 6.73 1.40
C ILE A 118 10.82 6.60 1.57
N GLU A 119 11.46 7.55 2.24
CA GLU A 119 12.92 7.50 2.47
C GLU A 119 13.34 6.27 3.29
N ILE A 120 12.50 5.81 4.23
CA ILE A 120 12.74 4.61 5.03
C ILE A 120 12.73 3.34 4.16
N VAL A 121 11.79 3.23 3.22
CA VAL A 121 11.57 2.01 2.43
C VAL A 121 12.26 2.02 1.07
N ARG A 122 12.77 3.16 0.62
CA ARG A 122 13.30 3.35 -0.74
C ARG A 122 14.37 2.34 -1.12
N GLU A 123 15.36 2.13 -0.26
CA GLU A 123 16.45 1.21 -0.53
C GLU A 123 15.97 -0.23 -0.73
N ALA A 124 15.02 -0.67 0.09
CA ALA A 124 14.47 -2.02 0.03
C ALA A 124 13.54 -2.24 -1.18
N LEU A 125 12.76 -1.23 -1.56
CA LEU A 125 11.72 -1.39 -2.59
C LEU A 125 12.17 -1.01 -4.00
N THR A 126 13.19 -0.17 -4.15
CA THR A 126 13.69 0.23 -5.48
C THR A 126 14.14 -0.95 -6.34
N PRO A 127 14.88 -1.96 -5.82
CA PRO A 127 15.25 -3.13 -6.60
C PRO A 127 14.07 -3.96 -7.12
N LEU A 128 12.90 -3.83 -6.50
CA LEU A 128 11.67 -4.51 -6.92
C LEU A 128 10.88 -3.73 -7.99
N GLY A 129 11.42 -2.61 -8.48
CA GLY A 129 10.74 -1.76 -9.46
C GLY A 129 9.58 -0.95 -8.88
N CYS A 130 9.62 -0.62 -7.59
CA CYS A 130 8.56 0.11 -6.91
C CYS A 130 8.38 1.53 -7.46
N ILE A 131 7.14 1.92 -7.68
CA ILE A 131 6.74 3.28 -8.02
C ILE A 131 6.32 3.97 -6.74
N PHE A 132 6.93 5.11 -6.41
CA PHE A 132 6.66 5.85 -5.19
C PHE A 132 5.72 7.04 -5.45
N PHE A 133 4.61 7.05 -4.74
CA PHE A 133 3.63 8.14 -4.75
C PHE A 133 3.72 8.88 -3.42
N THR A 134 4.22 10.10 -3.46
CA THR A 134 4.39 10.94 -2.27
C THR A 134 3.09 11.63 -1.91
N ALA A 135 2.58 11.37 -0.71
CA ALA A 135 1.44 12.10 -0.16
C ALA A 135 1.82 13.57 0.06
N ASP A 136 0.95 14.47 -0.37
CA ASP A 136 1.20 15.91 -0.37
C ASP A 136 0.27 16.62 0.62
N LYS A 137 0.84 17.38 1.54
CA LYS A 137 0.09 18.22 2.49
C LYS A 137 -0.79 19.27 1.80
N ALA A 138 -0.35 19.77 0.65
CA ALA A 138 -1.07 20.83 -0.05
C ALA A 138 -2.27 20.30 -0.84
N SER A 139 -2.33 18.99 -1.09
CA SER A 139 -3.42 18.35 -1.80
C SER A 139 -3.96 19.16 -2.98
N MET A 140 -5.26 19.40 -3.03
CA MET A 140 -5.93 20.12 -4.11
C MET A 140 -5.61 21.63 -4.16
N LYS A 141 -5.02 22.22 -3.11
CA LYS A 141 -4.60 23.63 -3.12
C LYS A 141 -3.24 23.85 -3.79
N ASN A 142 -2.50 22.76 -4.07
CA ASN A 142 -1.19 22.89 -4.71
C ASN A 142 -1.33 23.11 -6.22
N LYS A 143 -1.06 24.33 -6.62
CA LYS A 143 -1.20 24.78 -8.03
C LYS A 143 -0.24 24.07 -9.02
N ARG A 144 0.71 23.27 -8.56
CA ARG A 144 1.64 22.55 -9.48
C ARG A 144 0.93 21.60 -10.45
N PHE A 145 -0.25 21.07 -10.08
CA PHE A 145 -1.04 20.20 -10.93
C PHE A 145 -1.90 20.96 -11.95
N TYR A 146 -2.01 22.29 -11.80
CA TYR A 146 -2.86 23.15 -12.62
C TYR A 146 -2.07 24.18 -13.42
N LYS A 147 -0.76 24.09 -13.45
CA LYS A 147 0.05 24.86 -14.36
C LYS A 147 -0.03 24.23 -15.74
N SER A 148 -0.79 24.90 -16.60
CA SER A 148 -0.76 24.66 -18.04
C SER A 148 0.61 24.99 -18.61
#